data_736c2a751268e805b8a81c89d2fef1ca
#
_entry.id   736c2a751268e805b8a81c89d2fef1ca
#
_cell.length_a   1.000
_cell.length_b   1.000
_cell.length_c   1.000
_cell.angle_alpha   90.00
_cell.angle_beta   90.00
_cell.angle_gamma   90.00
#
_symmetry.space_group_name_H-M   'P 1'
#
loop_
_entity.id
_entity.type
_entity.pdbx_description
1 polymer ?
#
loop_
_entity_poly.entity_id
_entity_poly.type
_entity_poly.pdbx_seq_one_letter_code
_entity_poly.pdbx_strand_id
1 'polypeptide(L)'
;MPAPELILAFDYGTRRIGVAAGDTLTRTARPLTVLEVRGAFPWPEIDRLVADYTPTQLVVGLPYNMDGTETGMTAPAQEFSRALAARLHVPVHLVDERLSSRDAEAELREARASGRKRKRVTHADVDRVAAKVILERWFALQPATHATAND
;
A
#
# COMPACT_ATOMS: atom_id res chain seq x y z
N MET A 1 -19.99 14.14 12.87
CA MET A 1 -18.83 13.86 12.03
C MET A 1 -18.49 12.39 12.08
N PRO A 2 -18.22 11.79 10.93
CA PRO A 2 -17.78 10.40 10.95
C PRO A 2 -16.41 10.29 11.61
N ALA A 3 -16.19 9.19 12.28
CA ALA A 3 -14.88 8.91 12.86
C ALA A 3 -13.85 8.66 11.75
N PRO A 4 -12.58 9.00 11.97
CA PRO A 4 -11.55 8.65 11.01
C PRO A 4 -11.48 7.14 10.83
N GLU A 5 -11.27 6.72 9.60
CA GLU A 5 -11.10 5.29 9.28
C GLU A 5 -9.67 5.03 8.90
N LEU A 6 -9.15 3.94 9.38
CA LEU A 6 -7.78 3.54 9.07
C LEU A 6 -7.77 2.63 7.87
N ILE A 7 -6.82 2.86 6.97
CA ILE A 7 -6.65 2.10 5.74
C ILE A 7 -5.24 1.50 5.76
N LEU A 8 -5.13 0.23 5.41
CA LEU A 8 -3.82 -0.39 5.19
C LEU A 8 -3.64 -0.64 3.70
N ALA A 9 -2.46 -0.36 3.19
CA ALA A 9 -2.10 -0.62 1.80
C ALA A 9 -0.95 -1.60 1.73
N PHE A 10 -0.99 -2.45 0.71
CA PHE A 10 -0.01 -3.51 0.49
C PHE A 10 0.60 -3.41 -0.90
N ASP A 11 1.91 -3.49 -0.95
CA ASP A 11 2.65 -3.63 -2.20
C ASP A 11 3.16 -5.07 -2.24
N TYR A 12 2.46 -5.92 -2.98
CA TYR A 12 2.75 -7.35 -2.99
C TYR A 12 3.97 -7.69 -3.83
N GLY A 13 4.91 -8.42 -3.23
CA GLY A 13 6.03 -9.01 -3.93
C GLY A 13 6.15 -10.49 -3.56
N THR A 14 6.90 -11.24 -4.35
CA THR A 14 7.07 -12.68 -4.09
C THR A 14 7.89 -12.98 -2.85
N ARG A 15 8.75 -12.06 -2.45
CA ARG A 15 9.61 -12.23 -1.28
C ARG A 15 9.24 -11.31 -0.13
N ARG A 16 8.68 -10.16 -0.43
CA ARG A 16 8.36 -9.15 0.57
C ARG A 16 7.09 -8.43 0.18
N ILE A 17 6.33 -8.06 1.20
CA ILE A 17 5.13 -7.25 1.02
C ILE A 17 5.34 -5.98 1.83
N GLY A 18 5.38 -4.84 1.13
CA GLY A 18 5.43 -3.55 1.80
C GLY A 18 4.06 -3.19 2.33
N VAL A 19 4.01 -2.55 3.50
CA VAL A 19 2.75 -2.17 4.13
C VAL A 19 2.83 -0.70 4.54
N ALA A 20 1.76 0.03 4.25
CA ALA A 20 1.60 1.42 4.67
C ALA A 20 0.26 1.59 5.35
N ALA A 21 0.15 2.61 6.18
CA ALA A 21 -1.08 2.95 6.88
C ALA A 21 -1.43 4.40 6.64
N GLY A 22 -2.71 4.70 6.61
CA GLY A 22 -3.20 6.05 6.49
C GLY A 22 -4.61 6.15 7.04
N ASP A 23 -5.14 7.37 7.10
CA ASP A 23 -6.51 7.54 7.57
C ASP A 23 -7.28 8.47 6.64
N THR A 24 -8.59 8.35 6.70
CA THR A 24 -9.48 9.10 5.82
C THR A 24 -9.64 10.56 6.21
N LEU A 25 -9.28 10.91 7.44
CA LEU A 25 -9.43 12.28 7.90
C LEU A 25 -8.35 13.18 7.29
N THR A 26 -7.09 12.81 7.46
CA THR A 26 -5.97 13.59 6.94
C THR A 26 -5.66 13.26 5.49
N ARG A 27 -6.09 12.09 5.01
CA ARG A 27 -5.78 11.58 3.68
C ARG A 27 -4.28 11.50 3.45
N THR A 28 -3.55 11.15 4.48
CA THR A 28 -2.11 10.98 4.42
C THR A 28 -1.76 9.54 4.69
N ALA A 29 -0.60 9.12 4.19
CA ALA A 29 -0.11 7.76 4.35
C ALA A 29 1.32 7.79 4.90
N ARG A 30 1.67 6.74 5.63
CA ARG A 30 3.02 6.57 6.13
C ARG A 30 3.48 5.13 5.92
N PRO A 31 4.78 4.92 5.67
CA PRO A 31 5.31 3.56 5.61
C PRO A 31 5.15 2.90 6.98
N LEU A 32 4.80 1.63 7.00
CA LEU A 32 4.57 0.94 8.25
C LEU A 32 5.58 -0.17 8.50
N THR A 33 5.61 -1.17 7.62
CA THR A 33 6.48 -2.32 7.81
C THR A 33 6.65 -3.08 6.51
N VAL A 34 7.49 -4.11 6.54
CA VAL A 34 7.65 -5.04 5.43
C VAL A 34 7.49 -6.45 5.99
N LEU A 35 6.68 -7.25 5.32
CA LEU A 35 6.44 -8.63 5.70
C LEU A 35 7.22 -9.54 4.76
N GLU A 36 7.85 -10.58 5.32
CA GLU A 36 8.56 -11.55 4.52
C GLU A 36 7.61 -12.65 4.06
N VAL A 37 7.72 -13.02 2.78
CA VAL A 37 6.92 -14.10 2.20
C VAL A 37 7.83 -15.34 2.11
N ARG A 38 7.42 -16.40 2.77
CA ARG A 38 8.22 -17.63 2.83
C ARG A 38 7.38 -18.82 2.38
N GLY A 39 7.15 -18.88 1.07
CA GLY A 39 6.40 -19.99 0.47
C GLY A 39 4.89 -19.89 0.60
N ALA A 40 4.39 -19.00 1.46
CA ALA A 40 2.96 -18.80 1.65
C ALA A 40 2.75 -17.34 2.08
N PHE A 41 1.51 -16.88 1.97
CA PHE A 41 1.18 -15.54 2.46
C PHE A 41 1.43 -15.46 3.97
N PRO A 42 1.98 -14.37 4.47
CA PRO A 42 2.33 -14.24 5.90
C PRO A 42 1.11 -13.91 6.75
N TRP A 43 0.16 -14.83 6.84
CA TRP A 43 -1.09 -14.60 7.53
C TRP A 43 -0.94 -14.24 9.01
N PRO A 44 -0.04 -14.86 9.79
CA PRO A 44 0.08 -14.45 11.20
C PRO A 44 0.42 -12.97 11.35
N GLU A 45 1.32 -12.45 10.52
CA GLU A 45 1.71 -11.06 10.57
C GLU A 45 0.59 -10.16 10.06
N ILE A 46 -0.08 -10.57 8.99
CA ILE A 46 -1.21 -9.80 8.44
C ILE A 46 -2.34 -9.73 9.47
N ASP A 47 -2.67 -10.87 10.08
CA ASP A 47 -3.73 -10.92 11.10
C ASP A 47 -3.40 -9.99 12.27
N ARG A 48 -2.12 -9.94 12.68
CA ARG A 48 -1.69 -9.07 13.76
C ARG A 48 -1.86 -7.60 13.39
N LEU A 49 -1.47 -7.24 12.17
CA LEU A 49 -1.64 -5.86 11.70
C LEU A 49 -3.11 -5.47 11.68
N VAL A 50 -3.97 -6.35 11.21
CA VAL A 50 -5.40 -6.07 11.17
C VAL A 50 -5.96 -5.95 12.58
N ALA A 51 -5.52 -6.78 13.51
CA ALA A 51 -5.96 -6.71 14.89
C ALA A 51 -5.49 -5.41 15.55
N ASP A 52 -4.27 -5.00 15.28
CA ASP A 52 -3.69 -3.81 15.91
C ASP A 52 -4.27 -2.53 15.34
N TYR A 53 -4.47 -2.47 14.04
CA TYR A 53 -4.87 -1.23 13.37
C TYR A 53 -6.36 -1.16 13.05
N THR A 54 -7.06 -2.29 13.11
CA THR A 54 -8.50 -2.38 12.82
C THR A 54 -8.90 -1.57 11.59
N PRO A 55 -8.30 -1.85 10.42
CA PRO A 55 -8.62 -1.09 9.21
C PRO A 55 -10.04 -1.37 8.76
N THR A 56 -10.68 -0.37 8.17
CA THR A 56 -12.01 -0.52 7.60
C THR A 56 -11.95 -0.84 6.12
N GLN A 57 -10.81 -0.59 5.49
CA GLN A 57 -10.60 -0.90 4.08
C GLN A 57 -9.13 -1.24 3.86
N LEU A 58 -8.87 -2.02 2.82
CA LEU A 58 -7.52 -2.39 2.41
C LEU A 58 -7.31 -1.98 0.97
N VAL A 59 -6.07 -1.67 0.63
CA VAL A 59 -5.68 -1.28 -0.73
C VAL A 59 -4.51 -2.15 -1.16
N VAL A 60 -4.56 -2.68 -2.38
CA VAL A 60 -3.47 -3.47 -2.95
C VAL A 60 -3.09 -2.86 -4.29
N GLY A 61 -1.80 -2.62 -4.47
CA GLY A 61 -1.28 -2.15 -5.75
C GLY A 61 -1.18 -3.27 -6.76
N LEU A 62 -1.61 -2.99 -7.99
CA LEU A 62 -1.48 -3.95 -9.10
C LEU A 62 -0.38 -3.48 -10.03
N PRO A 63 0.66 -4.29 -10.21
CA PRO A 63 1.74 -3.92 -11.12
C PRO A 63 1.34 -4.20 -12.57
N TYR A 64 1.61 -3.23 -13.43
CA TYR A 64 1.43 -3.36 -14.87
C TYR A 64 2.64 -2.77 -15.56
N ASN A 65 2.86 -3.17 -16.81
CA ASN A 65 3.84 -2.51 -17.66
C ASN A 65 3.33 -1.11 -18.02
N MET A 66 4.23 -0.24 -18.43
CA MET A 66 3.86 1.14 -18.76
C MET A 66 2.81 1.24 -19.85
N ASP A 67 2.74 0.24 -20.74
CA ASP A 67 1.74 0.21 -21.81
C ASP A 67 0.41 -0.39 -21.34
N GLY A 68 0.29 -0.74 -20.06
CA GLY A 68 -0.95 -1.28 -19.51
C GLY A 68 -1.06 -2.79 -19.56
N THR A 69 -0.08 -3.49 -20.15
CA THR A 69 -0.11 -4.95 -20.18
C THR A 69 0.31 -5.54 -18.84
N GLU A 70 -0.12 -6.77 -18.57
CA GLU A 70 0.20 -7.43 -17.31
C GLU A 70 1.67 -7.82 -17.23
N THR A 71 2.22 -7.77 -16.02
CA THR A 71 3.55 -8.30 -15.72
C THR A 71 3.40 -9.67 -15.10
N GLY A 72 4.54 -10.34 -14.84
CA GLY A 72 4.51 -11.60 -14.11
C GLY A 72 3.98 -11.47 -12.69
N MET A 73 3.88 -10.25 -12.16
CA MET A 73 3.41 -10.01 -10.79
C MET A 73 1.94 -9.59 -10.74
N THR A 74 1.31 -9.28 -11.86
CA THR A 74 -0.08 -8.80 -11.85
C THR A 74 -1.04 -9.87 -11.30
N ALA A 75 -0.97 -11.08 -11.85
CA ALA A 75 -1.86 -12.15 -11.39
C ALA A 75 -1.60 -12.56 -9.94
N PRO A 76 -0.34 -12.71 -9.48
CA PRO A 76 -0.11 -12.99 -8.06
C PRO A 76 -0.65 -11.89 -7.14
N ALA A 77 -0.53 -10.63 -7.52
CA ALA A 77 -1.08 -9.53 -6.70
C ALA A 77 -2.60 -9.59 -6.66
N GLN A 78 -3.24 -9.92 -7.78
CA GLN A 78 -4.70 -10.10 -7.79
C GLN A 78 -5.11 -11.26 -6.90
N GLU A 79 -4.36 -12.35 -6.93
CA GLU A 79 -4.65 -13.51 -6.08
C GLU A 79 -4.52 -13.13 -4.61
N PHE A 80 -3.48 -12.38 -4.26
CA PHE A 80 -3.28 -11.90 -2.90
C PHE A 80 -4.46 -11.04 -2.45
N SER A 81 -4.93 -10.14 -3.31
CA SER A 81 -6.05 -9.27 -2.96
C SER A 81 -7.33 -10.06 -2.72
N ARG A 82 -7.58 -11.09 -3.53
CA ARG A 82 -8.74 -11.96 -3.33
C ARG A 82 -8.63 -12.74 -2.02
N ALA A 83 -7.42 -13.21 -1.70
CA ALA A 83 -7.21 -13.93 -0.45
C ALA A 83 -7.41 -13.03 0.77
N LEU A 84 -6.97 -11.78 0.69
CA LEU A 84 -7.21 -10.80 1.75
C LEU A 84 -8.71 -10.59 1.97
N ALA A 85 -9.44 -10.37 0.89
CA ALA A 85 -10.87 -10.11 0.99
C ALA A 85 -11.61 -11.30 1.59
N ALA A 86 -11.26 -12.52 1.17
CA ALA A 86 -11.90 -13.71 1.67
C ALA A 86 -11.60 -13.97 3.13
N ARG A 87 -10.37 -13.69 3.55
CA ARG A 87 -9.94 -13.99 4.92
C ARG A 87 -10.42 -12.95 5.93
N LEU A 88 -10.35 -11.67 5.56
CA LEU A 88 -10.53 -10.60 6.55
C LEU A 88 -11.91 -9.97 6.51
N HIS A 89 -12.69 -10.26 5.48
CA HIS A 89 -14.04 -9.72 5.32
C HIS A 89 -14.07 -8.18 5.36
N VAL A 90 -13.02 -7.57 4.82
CA VAL A 90 -12.87 -6.12 4.73
C VAL A 90 -12.78 -5.77 3.26
N PRO A 91 -13.40 -4.68 2.79
CA PRO A 91 -13.29 -4.29 1.38
C PRO A 91 -11.84 -4.11 0.97
N VAL A 92 -11.48 -4.65 -0.20
CA VAL A 92 -10.14 -4.53 -0.77
C VAL A 92 -10.26 -3.80 -2.09
N HIS A 93 -9.50 -2.72 -2.22
CA HIS A 93 -9.47 -1.90 -3.43
C HIS A 93 -8.16 -2.12 -4.15
N LEU A 94 -8.21 -2.06 -5.47
CA LEU A 94 -7.03 -2.26 -6.31
C LEU A 94 -6.62 -0.93 -6.93
N VAL A 95 -5.33 -0.68 -6.96
CA VAL A 95 -4.76 0.54 -7.53
C VAL A 95 -3.68 0.17 -8.52
N ASP A 96 -3.73 0.74 -9.72
CA ASP A 96 -2.70 0.57 -10.73
C ASP A 96 -1.44 1.27 -10.25
N GLU A 97 -0.35 0.50 -10.08
CA GLU A 97 0.87 1.03 -9.48
C GLU A 97 1.98 1.27 -10.49
N ARG A 98 1.63 1.47 -11.78
CA ARG A 98 2.64 1.56 -12.83
C ARG A 98 3.79 2.53 -12.54
N LEU A 99 3.53 3.58 -11.82
CA LEU A 99 4.57 4.58 -11.50
C LEU A 99 4.99 4.58 -10.04
N SER A 100 4.40 3.72 -9.20
CA SER A 100 4.62 3.77 -7.75
C SER A 100 6.07 3.50 -7.35
N SER A 101 6.70 2.48 -7.93
CA SER A 101 8.09 2.16 -7.60
C SER A 101 9.03 3.26 -8.02
N ARG A 102 8.79 3.86 -9.20
CA ARG A 102 9.60 4.98 -9.66
C ARG A 102 9.46 6.18 -8.74
N ASP A 103 8.23 6.46 -8.31
CA ASP A 103 7.98 7.56 -7.41
C ASP A 103 8.63 7.32 -6.05
N ALA A 104 8.57 6.09 -5.56
CA ALA A 104 9.21 5.72 -4.29
C ALA A 104 10.71 5.88 -4.36
N GLU A 105 11.33 5.44 -5.46
CA GLU A 105 12.77 5.59 -5.64
C GLU A 105 13.17 7.05 -5.71
N ALA A 106 12.38 7.86 -6.42
CA ALA A 106 12.66 9.28 -6.52
C ALA A 106 12.56 9.94 -5.14
N GLU A 107 11.56 9.58 -4.36
CA GLU A 107 11.39 10.11 -3.02
C GLU A 107 12.59 9.76 -2.12
N LEU A 108 13.06 8.52 -2.19
CA LEU A 108 14.22 8.10 -1.42
C LEU A 108 15.50 8.80 -1.85
N ARG A 109 15.69 8.98 -3.15
CA ARG A 109 16.85 9.71 -3.66
C ARG A 109 16.83 11.15 -3.18
N GLU A 110 15.66 11.78 -3.21
CA GLU A 110 15.53 13.14 -2.73
C GLU A 110 15.83 13.23 -1.23
N ALA A 111 15.35 12.27 -0.45
CA ALA A 111 15.64 12.24 0.98
C ALA A 111 17.13 12.11 1.25
N ARG A 112 17.85 11.29 0.47
CA ARG A 112 19.28 11.15 0.59
C ARG A 112 20.00 12.45 0.23
N ALA A 113 19.58 13.06 -0.86
CA ALA A 113 20.21 14.31 -1.33
C ALA A 113 20.03 15.43 -0.32
N SER A 114 18.91 15.44 0.40
CA SER A 114 18.66 16.45 1.42
C SER A 114 19.30 16.13 2.77
N GLY A 115 19.97 15.00 2.88
CA GLY A 115 20.62 14.59 4.13
C GLY A 115 19.71 13.97 5.15
N ARG A 116 18.46 13.74 4.82
CA ARG A 116 17.48 13.13 5.74
C ARG A 116 17.74 11.64 5.95
N LYS A 117 18.33 10.99 4.97
CA LYS A 117 18.63 9.57 5.04
C LYS A 117 20.11 9.36 4.76
N ARG A 118 20.84 8.94 5.78
CA ARG A 118 22.29 8.74 5.68
C ARG A 118 22.66 7.32 5.33
N LYS A 119 21.78 6.38 5.57
CA LYS A 119 22.05 4.99 5.32
C LYS A 119 21.78 4.66 3.86
N ARG A 120 22.44 3.59 3.42
CA ARG A 120 22.18 3.07 2.09
C ARG A 120 20.71 2.69 1.95
N VAL A 121 20.11 3.01 0.81
CA VAL A 121 18.73 2.64 0.53
C VAL A 121 18.66 1.13 0.34
N THR A 122 17.76 0.47 1.07
CA THR A 122 17.58 -0.96 1.01
C THR A 122 16.31 -1.30 0.22
N HIS A 123 16.17 -2.59 -0.15
CA HIS A 123 14.94 -3.05 -0.79
C HIS A 123 13.73 -2.85 0.13
N ALA A 124 13.91 -3.06 1.44
CA ALA A 124 12.83 -2.85 2.40
C ALA A 124 12.39 -1.38 2.43
N ASP A 125 13.31 -0.45 2.31
CA ASP A 125 12.98 0.97 2.25
C ASP A 125 12.11 1.26 1.03
N VAL A 126 12.48 0.72 -0.13
CA VAL A 126 11.72 0.93 -1.37
C VAL A 126 10.32 0.30 -1.23
N ASP A 127 10.24 -0.91 -0.68
CA ASP A 127 8.97 -1.62 -0.54
C ASP A 127 8.00 -0.86 0.35
N ARG A 128 8.47 -0.30 1.47
CA ARG A 128 7.61 0.46 2.37
C ARG A 128 7.14 1.76 1.74
N VAL A 129 8.04 2.45 1.05
CA VAL A 129 7.68 3.71 0.40
C VAL A 129 6.76 3.45 -0.78
N ALA A 130 6.95 2.35 -1.50
CA ALA A 130 6.05 1.98 -2.58
C ALA A 130 4.62 1.76 -2.07
N ALA A 131 4.46 1.10 -0.93
CA ALA A 131 3.14 0.91 -0.33
C ALA A 131 2.52 2.26 0.07
N LYS A 132 3.32 3.17 0.61
CA LYS A 132 2.85 4.51 0.95
C LYS A 132 2.35 5.24 -0.30
N VAL A 133 3.10 5.17 -1.39
CA VAL A 133 2.72 5.84 -2.64
C VAL A 133 1.43 5.25 -3.20
N ILE A 134 1.27 3.93 -3.11
CA ILE A 134 0.02 3.27 -3.52
C ILE A 134 -1.16 3.84 -2.73
N LEU A 135 -1.01 4.00 -1.43
CA LEU A 135 -2.10 4.50 -0.60
C LEU A 135 -2.38 5.98 -0.90
N GLU A 136 -1.34 6.78 -1.08
CA GLU A 136 -1.53 8.18 -1.46
C GLU A 136 -2.27 8.31 -2.79
N ARG A 137 -1.93 7.42 -3.73
CA ARG A 137 -2.61 7.40 -5.03
C ARG A 137 -4.08 7.04 -4.86
N TRP A 138 -4.37 6.06 -4.01
CA TRP A 138 -5.77 5.70 -3.74
C TRP A 138 -6.54 6.87 -3.15
N PHE A 139 -5.97 7.59 -2.18
CA PHE A 139 -6.61 8.78 -1.63
C PHE A 139 -6.87 9.82 -2.71
N ALA A 140 -5.91 10.02 -3.61
CA ALA A 140 -6.06 11.01 -4.68
C ALA A 140 -7.20 10.66 -5.65
N LEU A 141 -7.50 9.38 -5.79
CA LEU A 141 -8.57 8.91 -6.67
C LEU A 141 -9.94 8.96 -6.01
N GLN A 142 -10.00 9.21 -4.69
CA GLN A 142 -11.26 9.29 -3.99
C GLN A 142 -11.86 10.68 -4.10
N PRO A 143 -13.19 10.80 -4.17
CA PRO A 143 -13.81 12.12 -4.15
C PRO A 143 -13.50 12.82 -2.84
N ALA A 144 -13.48 14.13 -2.86
CA ALA A 144 -13.29 14.92 -1.64
C ALA A 144 -14.45 14.65 -0.69
N THR A 145 -14.14 14.29 0.56
CA THR A 145 -15.16 13.89 1.52
C THR A 145 -16.11 15.03 1.88
N HIS A 146 -15.60 16.24 1.93
CA HIS A 146 -16.48 17.36 2.27
C HIS A 146 -17.54 17.62 1.20
N ALA A 147 -17.29 17.19 -0.03
CA ALA A 147 -18.27 17.35 -1.08
C ALA A 147 -19.52 16.54 -0.82
N THR A 148 -19.39 15.45 -0.09
CA THR A 148 -20.54 14.62 0.22
C THR A 148 -21.33 15.13 1.38
N ALA A 149 -20.76 16.00 2.18
CA ALA A 149 -21.45 16.53 3.34
C ALA A 149 -22.65 17.37 2.95
N ASN A 150 -22.71 17.79 1.73
CA ASN A 150 -23.83 18.58 1.25
C ASN A 150 -25.03 17.79 0.87
N ASP A 151 -24.86 16.55 0.80
CA ASP A 151 -25.87 15.71 0.22
C ASP A 151 -26.96 15.34 1.17
#